data_d5be2d64e763f5a1d987396692b1b6d8
#
_entry.id   d5be2d64e763f5a1d987396692b1b6d8
#
_cell.length_a   1.000
_cell.length_b   1.000
_cell.length_c   1.000
_cell.angle_alpha   90.00
_cell.angle_beta   90.00
_cell.angle_gamma   90.00
#
_symmetry.space_group_name_H-M   'P 1'
#
loop_
_entity.id
_entity.type
_entity.pdbx_description
1 polymer ?
#
loop_
_entity_poly.entity_id
_entity_poly.type
_entity_poly.pdbx_seq_one_letter_code
_entity_poly.pdbx_strand_id
1 'polypeptide(L)' 'MSGEQRKKEYLAKAREAEEHAQRTPDRHEKESWLRIAQSYRELAKGQ' A
#
# COMPACT_ATOMS: atom_id res chain seq x y z
N MET A 1 8.43 6.27 18.38
CA MET A 1 7.60 5.58 18.49
C MET A 1 6.35 6.03 18.42
N SER A 2 5.84 6.30 17.62
CA SER A 2 4.67 6.90 17.57
C SER A 2 3.86 6.44 16.43
N GLY A 3 2.63 6.81 16.39
CA GLY A 3 1.74 6.54 15.31
C GLY A 3 2.22 7.19 14.04
N GLU A 4 2.93 8.31 14.16
CA GLU A 4 3.44 8.99 12.99
C GLU A 4 4.43 8.15 12.22
N GLN A 5 5.34 7.51 12.93
CA GLN A 5 6.34 6.70 12.27
C GLN A 5 5.69 5.48 11.62
N ARG A 6 4.76 4.86 12.33
CA ARG A 6 4.06 3.71 11.80
C ARG A 6 3.22 4.11 10.59
N LYS A 7 2.61 5.29 10.65
CA LYS A 7 1.82 5.79 9.54
C LYS A 7 2.69 5.94 8.30
N LYS A 8 3.89 6.49 8.45
CA LYS A 8 4.80 6.64 7.33
C LYS A 8 5.17 5.30 6.73
N GLU A 9 5.38 4.30 7.57
CA GLU A 9 5.72 2.97 7.08
C GLU A 9 4.57 2.39 6.27
N TYR A 10 3.35 2.54 6.75
CA TYR A 10 2.20 2.03 6.03
C TYR A 10 2.04 2.74 4.69
N LEU A 11 2.23 4.05 4.66
CA LEU A 11 2.11 4.79 3.41
C LEU A 11 3.21 4.39 2.43
N ALA A 12 4.41 4.13 2.93
CA ALA A 12 5.49 3.67 2.07
C ALA A 12 5.17 2.30 1.48
N LYS A 13 4.60 1.41 2.29
CA LYS A 13 4.22 0.10 1.80
C LYS A 13 3.11 0.21 0.75
N ALA A 14 2.18 1.13 0.97
CA ALA A 14 1.12 1.33 0.00
C ALA A 14 1.69 1.79 -1.33
N ARG A 15 2.68 2.69 -1.28
CA ARG A 15 3.31 3.18 -2.51
C ARG A 15 4.04 2.06 -3.23
N GLU A 16 4.74 1.21 -2.49
CA GLU A 16 5.44 0.09 -3.09
C GLU A 16 4.46 -0.83 -3.81
N ALA A 17 3.32 -1.08 -3.16
CA ALA A 17 2.32 -1.95 -3.78
C ALA A 17 1.78 -1.32 -5.06
N GLU A 18 1.58 -0.01 -5.06
CA GLU A 18 1.12 0.68 -6.26
C GLU A 18 2.13 0.58 -7.38
N GLU A 19 3.40 0.67 -7.05
CA GLU A 19 4.44 0.56 -8.05
C GLU A 19 4.46 -0.85 -8.65
N HIS A 20 4.26 -1.86 -7.81
CA HIS A 20 4.15 -3.22 -8.33
C HIS A 20 2.95 -3.34 -9.27
N ALA A 21 1.84 -2.71 -8.90
CA ALA A 21 0.65 -2.77 -9.73
C ALA A 21 0.90 -2.17 -11.09
N GLN A 22 1.67 -1.08 -11.13
CA GLN A 22 1.95 -0.42 -12.40
C GLN A 22 2.87 -1.23 -13.29
N ARG A 23 3.71 -2.06 -12.71
CA ARG A 23 4.66 -2.83 -13.49
C ARG A 23 4.11 -4.16 -13.97
N THR A 24 3.10 -4.67 -13.29
CA THR A 24 2.64 -6.00 -13.62
C THR A 24 1.71 -5.94 -14.83
N PRO A 25 1.92 -6.81 -15.81
CA PRO A 25 1.06 -6.85 -17.00
C PRO A 25 -0.23 -7.62 -16.74
N ASP A 26 -0.27 -8.41 -15.69
CA ASP A 26 -1.43 -9.24 -15.41
C ASP A 26 -2.47 -8.43 -14.66
N ARG A 27 -3.66 -8.32 -15.24
CA ARG A 27 -4.73 -7.54 -14.63
C ARG A 27 -5.09 -8.07 -13.24
N HIS A 28 -5.12 -9.38 -13.08
CA HIS A 28 -5.48 -9.97 -11.82
C HIS A 28 -4.48 -9.59 -10.74
N GLU A 29 -3.20 -9.71 -11.05
CA GLU A 29 -2.16 -9.33 -10.11
C GLU A 29 -2.20 -7.85 -9.82
N LYS A 30 -2.47 -7.06 -10.84
CA LYS A 30 -2.53 -5.62 -10.66
C LYS A 30 -3.62 -5.26 -9.65
N GLU A 31 -4.78 -5.88 -9.78
CA GLU A 31 -5.88 -5.62 -8.85
C GLU A 31 -5.52 -6.06 -7.45
N SER A 32 -4.81 -7.17 -7.33
CA SER A 32 -4.38 -7.64 -6.01
C SER A 32 -3.43 -6.65 -5.36
N TRP A 33 -2.48 -6.11 -6.14
CA TRP A 33 -1.55 -5.14 -5.60
C TRP A 33 -2.26 -3.85 -5.18
N LEU A 34 -3.24 -3.42 -5.97
CA LEU A 34 -3.99 -2.22 -5.62
C LEU A 34 -4.80 -2.42 -4.35
N ARG A 35 -5.33 -3.62 -4.15
CA ARG A 35 -6.05 -3.94 -2.94
C ARG A 35 -5.12 -3.91 -1.73
N ILE A 36 -3.91 -4.43 -1.89
CA ILE A 36 -2.92 -4.40 -0.84
C ILE A 36 -2.58 -2.95 -0.49
N ALA A 37 -2.40 -2.11 -1.50
CA ALA A 37 -2.09 -0.70 -1.28
C ALA A 37 -3.20 -0.04 -0.48
N GLN A 38 -4.44 -0.33 -0.83
CA GLN A 38 -5.56 0.28 -0.13
C GLN A 38 -5.62 -0.18 1.33
N SER A 39 -5.32 -1.45 1.57
CA SER A 39 -5.28 -1.96 2.94
C SER A 39 -4.26 -1.21 3.78
N TYR A 40 -3.08 -0.96 3.22
CA TYR A 40 -2.06 -0.22 3.94
C TYR A 40 -2.51 1.22 4.21
N ARG A 41 -3.21 1.84 3.26
CA ARG A 41 -3.71 3.18 3.48
C ARG A 41 -4.74 3.22 4.60
N GLU A 42 -5.58 2.21 4.67
CA GLU A 42 -6.56 2.13 5.75
C GLU A 42 -5.86 1.99 7.09
N LEU A 43 -4.82 1.17 7.14
CA LEU A 43 -4.05 1.04 8.37
C LEU A 43 -3.42 2.38 8.76
N ALA A 44 -2.93 3.12 7.78
CA ALA A 44 -2.32 4.41 8.05
C ALA A 44 -3.33 5.39 8.63
N LYS A 45 -4.58 5.31 8.17
CA LYS A 45 -5.60 6.20 8.71
C LYS A 45 -5.88 5.93 10.18
N GLY A 46 -5.73 4.70 10.60
CA GLY A 46 -5.98 4.33 11.98
C GLY A 46 -4.89 4.79 12.94
N GLN A 47 -3.81 5.28 12.41
CA GLN A 47 -2.73 5.79 13.25
C GLN A 47 -2.90 7.30 13.41
#